data_1558b255e0b4d3388f2838e68a5724a6
#
_entry.id   1558b255e0b4d3388f2838e68a5724a6
#
_cell.length_a   1.000
_cell.length_b   1.000
_cell.length_c   1.000
_cell.angle_alpha   90.00
_cell.angle_beta   90.00
_cell.angle_gamma   90.00
#
_symmetry.space_group_name_H-M   'P 1'
#
loop_
_entity.id
_entity.type
_entity.pdbx_description
1 polymer ?
#
loop_
_entity_poly.entity_id
_entity_poly.type
_entity_poly.pdbx_seq_one_letter_code
_entity_poly.pdbx_strand_id
1 'polypeptide(L)'
;PYVLDATAGLGSDAFVLASLGCPVTMVERVPEVHALLADGLRVAGAWGSAKDQTLIAILKRMTLVESDAAKYMQTLEDTKKPEVVYLDPMFPLRTKSAQVKKEMHVFQQLICKDVDADLLLQTAQECAQKRVVVKRPRIAPFLAGLEPNYTLEGRSNRYDVYLNH
;
A
#
# COMPACT_ATOMS: atom_id res chain seq x y z
N PRO A 1 -1.86 -14.92 4.55
CA PRO A 1 -1.13 -14.65 3.30
C PRO A 1 -0.02 -13.62 3.53
N TYR A 2 1.10 -13.76 2.81
CA TYR A 2 2.12 -12.73 2.72
C TYR A 2 1.67 -11.64 1.73
N VAL A 3 1.68 -10.39 2.18
CA VAL A 3 1.23 -9.22 1.41
C VAL A 3 2.40 -8.28 1.12
N LEU A 4 2.49 -7.80 -0.11
CA LEU A 4 3.33 -6.67 -0.49
C LEU A 4 2.44 -5.44 -0.63
N ASP A 5 2.60 -4.45 0.23
CA ASP A 5 2.02 -3.11 0.06
C ASP A 5 2.98 -2.26 -0.78
N ALA A 6 2.67 -2.12 -2.06
CA ALA A 6 3.51 -1.44 -3.04
C ALA A 6 3.33 0.10 -3.05
N THR A 7 2.46 0.62 -2.19
CA THR A 7 2.12 2.05 -2.08
C THR A 7 1.99 2.46 -0.61
N ALA A 8 2.98 2.12 0.19
CA ALA A 8 2.88 2.10 1.65
C ALA A 8 2.49 3.43 2.31
N GLY A 9 2.95 4.56 1.78
CA GLY A 9 2.67 5.87 2.37
C GLY A 9 3.05 5.90 3.86
N LEU A 10 2.08 6.19 4.72
CA LEU A 10 2.26 6.18 6.18
C LEU A 10 1.95 4.82 6.84
N GLY A 11 1.75 3.75 6.06
CA GLY A 11 1.62 2.39 6.55
C GLY A 11 0.28 2.06 7.22
N SER A 12 -0.76 2.88 7.04
CA SER A 12 -2.05 2.68 7.71
C SER A 12 -2.74 1.38 7.30
N ASP A 13 -2.81 1.09 6.00
CA ASP A 13 -3.42 -0.15 5.49
C ASP A 13 -2.54 -1.37 5.82
N ALA A 14 -1.21 -1.22 5.70
CA ALA A 14 -0.26 -2.25 6.11
C ALA A 14 -0.39 -2.62 7.59
N PHE A 15 -0.61 -1.65 8.48
CA PHE A 15 -0.84 -1.90 9.89
C PHE A 15 -2.12 -2.70 10.12
N VAL A 16 -3.21 -2.37 9.41
CA VAL A 16 -4.46 -3.13 9.48
C VAL A 16 -4.23 -4.58 9.03
N LEU A 17 -3.56 -4.80 7.90
CA LEU A 17 -3.25 -6.13 7.41
C LEU A 17 -2.38 -6.93 8.39
N ALA A 18 -1.36 -6.28 8.97
CA ALA A 18 -0.50 -6.90 9.96
C ALA A 18 -1.25 -7.24 11.26
N SER A 19 -2.23 -6.42 11.66
CA SER A 19 -3.09 -6.69 12.83
C SER A 19 -3.99 -7.90 12.63
N LEU A 20 -4.37 -8.19 11.38
CA LEU A 20 -5.10 -9.39 10.99
C LEU A 20 -4.23 -10.64 10.84
N GLY A 21 -2.91 -10.52 11.11
CA GLY A 21 -1.98 -11.63 11.11
C GLY A 21 -1.17 -11.82 9.83
N CYS A 22 -1.29 -10.93 8.85
CA CYS A 22 -0.51 -11.01 7.61
C CYS A 22 0.91 -10.50 7.83
N PRO A 23 1.97 -11.22 7.41
CA PRO A 23 3.25 -10.58 7.13
C PRO A 23 3.09 -9.57 6.00
N VAL A 24 3.61 -8.36 6.19
CA VAL A 24 3.48 -7.27 5.21
C VAL A 24 4.85 -6.67 4.94
N THR A 25 5.26 -6.65 3.68
CA THR A 25 6.37 -5.82 3.22
C THR A 25 5.80 -4.54 2.62
N MET A 26 6.23 -3.40 3.14
CA MET A 26 5.83 -2.06 2.73
C MET A 26 6.93 -1.47 1.85
N VAL A 27 6.59 -1.02 0.65
CA VAL A 27 7.53 -0.34 -0.24
C VAL A 27 7.12 1.11 -0.39
N GLU A 28 8.05 2.02 -0.08
CA GLU A 28 7.85 3.46 -0.22
C GLU A 28 9.04 4.07 -0.98
N ARG A 29 8.73 4.82 -2.06
CA ARG A 29 9.75 5.41 -2.94
C ARG A 29 10.18 6.80 -2.55
N VAL A 30 9.34 7.53 -1.81
CA VAL A 30 9.61 8.91 -1.40
C VAL A 30 10.44 8.88 -0.12
N PRO A 31 11.72 9.31 -0.13
CA PRO A 31 12.61 9.17 1.02
C PRO A 31 12.08 9.83 2.29
N GLU A 32 11.42 10.98 2.16
CA GLU A 32 10.84 11.72 3.29
C GLU A 32 9.68 10.95 3.94
N VAL A 33 8.83 10.33 3.12
CA VAL A 33 7.70 9.52 3.59
C VAL A 33 8.22 8.24 4.22
N HIS A 34 9.19 7.58 3.58
CA HIS A 34 9.87 6.41 4.14
C HIS A 34 10.48 6.73 5.51
N ALA A 35 11.20 7.86 5.64
CA ALA A 35 11.82 8.27 6.91
C ALA A 35 10.78 8.51 8.01
N LEU A 36 9.65 9.16 7.69
CA LEU A 36 8.55 9.37 8.62
C LEU A 36 7.93 8.05 9.08
N LEU A 37 7.69 7.12 8.16
CA LEU A 37 7.15 5.80 8.49
C LEU A 37 8.13 4.99 9.33
N ALA A 38 9.42 5.01 8.97
CA ALA A 38 10.48 4.34 9.73
C ALA A 38 10.56 4.86 11.18
N ASP A 39 10.51 6.17 11.36
CA ASP A 39 10.51 6.77 12.71
C ASP A 39 9.23 6.41 13.48
N GLY A 40 8.07 6.43 12.84
CA GLY A 40 6.81 6.01 13.44
C GLY A 40 6.85 4.56 13.94
N LEU A 41 7.38 3.64 13.14
CA LEU A 41 7.56 2.23 13.52
C LEU A 41 8.55 2.09 14.69
N ARG A 42 9.66 2.83 14.67
CA ARG A 42 10.65 2.86 15.75
C ARG A 42 10.04 3.34 17.07
N VAL A 43 9.30 4.44 17.04
CA VAL A 43 8.62 5.01 18.22
C VAL A 43 7.57 4.05 18.76
N ALA A 44 6.72 3.50 17.87
CA ALA A 44 5.72 2.51 18.25
C ALA A 44 6.36 1.25 18.86
N GLY A 45 7.47 0.78 18.33
CA GLY A 45 8.23 -0.35 18.88
C GLY A 45 8.81 -0.06 20.26
N ALA A 46 9.37 1.13 20.48
CA ALA A 46 9.89 1.52 21.80
C ALA A 46 8.78 1.64 22.85
N TRP A 47 7.64 2.22 22.47
CA TRP A 47 6.48 2.33 23.36
C TRP A 47 5.84 0.97 23.64
N GLY A 48 5.65 0.14 22.61
CA GLY A 48 5.01 -1.18 22.72
C GLY A 48 5.84 -2.17 23.54
N SER A 49 7.17 -2.14 23.42
CA SER A 49 8.06 -3.04 24.18
C SER A 49 7.89 -2.89 25.69
N ALA A 50 7.50 -1.69 26.15
CA ALA A 50 7.28 -1.42 27.58
C ALA A 50 5.83 -1.68 28.04
N LYS A 51 4.84 -1.68 27.14
CA LYS A 51 3.42 -1.56 27.51
C LYS A 51 2.46 -2.47 26.76
N ASP A 52 2.79 -2.90 25.52
CA ASP A 52 1.83 -3.60 24.65
C ASP A 52 2.49 -4.67 23.78
N GLN A 53 2.42 -5.91 24.24
CA GLN A 53 2.95 -7.07 23.50
C GLN A 53 2.18 -7.36 22.20
N THR A 54 0.91 -6.97 22.12
CA THR A 54 0.10 -7.13 20.92
C THR A 54 0.61 -6.20 19.82
N LEU A 55 0.91 -4.95 20.16
CA LEU A 55 1.52 -4.01 19.23
C LEU A 55 2.87 -4.53 18.73
N ILE A 56 3.71 -5.04 19.61
CA ILE A 56 5.00 -5.61 19.20
C ILE A 56 4.82 -6.79 18.24
N ALA A 57 3.84 -7.66 18.49
CA ALA A 57 3.55 -8.77 17.59
C ALA A 57 3.07 -8.31 16.20
N ILE A 58 2.32 -7.21 16.13
CA ILE A 58 1.91 -6.58 14.86
C ILE A 58 3.13 -6.03 14.13
N LEU A 59 3.93 -5.19 14.80
CA LEU A 59 5.11 -4.55 14.20
C LEU A 59 6.13 -5.56 13.67
N LYS A 60 6.30 -6.70 14.33
CA LYS A 60 7.17 -7.78 13.85
C LYS A 60 6.75 -8.38 12.51
N ARG A 61 5.50 -8.20 12.09
CA ARG A 61 5.00 -8.65 10.78
C ARG A 61 5.19 -7.59 9.69
N MET A 62 5.66 -6.39 10.04
CA MET A 62 5.81 -5.27 9.12
C MET A 62 7.28 -5.06 8.78
N THR A 63 7.61 -5.09 7.50
CA THR A 63 8.96 -4.81 6.98
C THR A 63 8.87 -3.61 6.04
N LEU A 64 9.73 -2.62 6.25
CA LEU A 64 9.77 -1.41 5.42
C LEU A 64 10.98 -1.43 4.50
N VAL A 65 10.75 -1.08 3.23
CA VAL A 65 11.77 -1.02 2.17
C VAL A 65 11.68 0.32 1.46
N GLU A 66 12.81 1.03 1.35
CA GLU A 66 12.93 2.22 0.52
C GLU A 66 13.27 1.80 -0.91
N SER A 67 12.30 1.86 -1.80
CA SER A 67 12.47 1.51 -3.22
C SER A 67 11.31 2.01 -4.06
N ASP A 68 11.54 2.09 -5.37
CA ASP A 68 10.44 2.06 -6.34
C ASP A 68 9.80 0.67 -6.33
N ALA A 69 8.47 0.62 -6.27
CA ALA A 69 7.74 -0.64 -6.10
C ALA A 69 7.89 -1.59 -7.31
N ALA A 70 7.86 -1.05 -8.53
CA ALA A 70 8.02 -1.86 -9.72
C ALA A 70 9.42 -2.48 -9.78
N LYS A 71 10.45 -1.69 -9.49
CA LYS A 71 11.82 -2.19 -9.40
C LYS A 71 11.97 -3.26 -8.32
N TYR A 72 11.40 -3.01 -7.14
CA TYR A 72 11.46 -3.99 -6.04
C TYR A 72 10.81 -5.32 -6.44
N MET A 73 9.61 -5.28 -7.01
CA MET A 73 8.90 -6.49 -7.46
C MET A 73 9.71 -7.29 -8.50
N GLN A 74 10.40 -6.60 -9.41
CA GLN A 74 11.25 -7.24 -10.42
C GLN A 74 12.50 -7.92 -9.85
N THR A 75 12.95 -7.54 -8.66
CA THR A 75 14.10 -8.18 -7.99
C THR A 75 13.72 -9.43 -7.20
N LEU A 76 12.43 -9.70 -7.02
CA LEU A 76 11.99 -10.83 -6.22
C LEU A 76 12.13 -12.16 -6.96
N GLU A 77 12.83 -13.09 -6.34
CA GLU A 77 12.86 -14.49 -6.77
C GLU A 77 11.47 -15.13 -6.60
N ASP A 78 11.11 -16.08 -7.42
CA ASP A 78 9.78 -16.72 -7.41
C ASP A 78 9.38 -17.26 -6.03
N THR A 79 10.33 -17.78 -5.27
CA THR A 79 10.12 -18.29 -3.91
C THR A 79 9.82 -17.20 -2.87
N LYS A 80 10.10 -15.95 -3.20
CA LYS A 80 9.93 -14.78 -2.33
C LYS A 80 8.77 -13.87 -2.78
N LYS A 81 8.10 -14.21 -3.86
CA LYS A 81 6.96 -13.46 -4.36
C LYS A 81 5.79 -13.48 -3.36
N PRO A 82 5.09 -12.34 -3.18
CA PRO A 82 3.95 -12.28 -2.28
C PRO A 82 2.75 -13.05 -2.84
N GLU A 83 1.91 -13.56 -1.96
CA GLU A 83 0.62 -14.12 -2.36
C GLU A 83 -0.32 -13.01 -2.88
N VAL A 84 -0.23 -11.83 -2.27
CA VAL A 84 -1.08 -10.67 -2.59
C VAL A 84 -0.20 -9.44 -2.75
N VAL A 85 -0.40 -8.69 -3.84
CA VAL A 85 0.11 -7.32 -3.98
C VAL A 85 -1.05 -6.36 -3.73
N TYR A 86 -0.86 -5.42 -2.81
CA TYR A 86 -1.81 -4.37 -2.47
C TYR A 86 -1.36 -3.03 -3.04
N LEU A 87 -2.29 -2.32 -3.68
CA LEU A 87 -2.06 -1.01 -4.29
C LEU A 87 -3.12 -0.02 -3.78
N ASP A 88 -2.69 1.13 -3.29
CA ASP A 88 -3.53 2.32 -3.04
C ASP A 88 -2.92 3.54 -3.75
N PRO A 89 -2.85 3.54 -5.10
CA PRO A 89 -2.27 4.65 -5.84
C PRO A 89 -3.12 5.90 -5.63
N MET A 90 -2.45 7.03 -5.35
CA MET A 90 -3.12 8.30 -5.11
C MET A 90 -3.92 8.73 -6.34
N PHE A 91 -5.25 8.72 -6.21
CA PHE A 91 -6.13 9.29 -7.22
C PHE A 91 -6.22 10.81 -7.04
N PRO A 92 -5.95 11.61 -8.08
CA PRO A 92 -6.09 13.06 -7.98
C PRO A 92 -7.56 13.40 -7.70
N LEU A 93 -7.85 13.81 -6.47
CA LEU A 93 -9.17 14.31 -6.10
C LEU A 93 -9.43 15.56 -6.94
N ARG A 94 -10.50 15.55 -7.75
CA ARG A 94 -11.00 16.76 -8.37
C ARG A 94 -11.30 17.77 -7.27
N THR A 95 -10.62 18.91 -7.32
CA THR A 95 -10.79 20.04 -6.40
C THR A 95 -12.20 20.60 -6.50
N LYS A 96 -13.18 19.99 -5.83
CA LYS A 96 -14.48 20.57 -5.50
C LYS A 96 -15.02 19.89 -4.23
N SER A 97 -14.43 20.18 -3.10
CA SER A 97 -15.10 20.37 -1.82
C SER A 97 -14.09 20.82 -0.77
N ALA A 98 -14.51 21.81 0.00
CA ALA A 98 -13.73 22.45 1.04
C ALA A 98 -13.25 21.44 2.08
N GLN A 99 -12.05 21.72 2.65
CA GLN A 99 -11.46 21.04 3.80
C GLN A 99 -10.89 19.63 3.57
N VAL A 100 -10.00 19.49 2.60
CA VAL A 100 -8.90 18.54 2.77
C VAL A 100 -7.96 19.15 3.82
N LYS A 101 -7.77 18.46 4.94
CA LYS A 101 -6.89 18.94 6.02
C LYS A 101 -5.55 19.39 5.43
N LYS A 102 -5.02 20.54 5.87
CA LYS A 102 -3.76 21.14 5.36
C LYS A 102 -2.62 20.13 5.26
N GLU A 103 -2.57 19.18 6.17
CA GLU A 103 -1.58 18.10 6.21
C GLU A 103 -1.63 17.17 4.98
N MET A 104 -2.85 16.84 4.50
CA MET A 104 -3.03 16.02 3.30
C MET A 104 -2.63 16.76 2.02
N HIS A 105 -2.76 18.09 1.98
CA HIS A 105 -2.34 18.91 0.84
C HIS A 105 -0.81 18.95 0.68
N VAL A 106 -0.08 19.06 1.79
CA VAL A 106 1.39 19.01 1.78
C VAL A 106 1.86 17.62 1.32
N PHE A 107 1.21 16.56 1.79
CA PHE A 107 1.48 15.19 1.34
C PHE A 107 1.21 15.00 -0.16
N GLN A 108 0.10 15.51 -0.67
CA GLN A 108 -0.25 15.43 -2.11
C GLN A 108 0.72 16.21 -3.01
N GLN A 109 1.37 17.26 -2.50
CA GLN A 109 2.37 18.03 -3.26
C GLN A 109 3.75 17.33 -3.28
N LEU A 110 4.08 16.56 -2.23
CA LEU A 110 5.32 15.81 -2.14
C LEU A 110 5.27 14.51 -2.98
N ILE A 111 4.07 13.90 -3.08
CA ILE A 111 3.88 12.69 -3.87
C ILE A 111 3.48 13.13 -5.29
N CYS A 112 4.45 13.16 -6.21
CA CYS A 112 4.20 13.36 -7.63
C CYS A 112 3.07 12.44 -8.13
N LYS A 113 2.22 12.98 -9.02
CA LYS A 113 1.15 12.23 -9.69
C LYS A 113 1.67 10.86 -10.12
N ASP A 114 0.96 9.81 -9.75
CA ASP A 114 1.25 8.44 -10.19
C ASP A 114 0.98 8.32 -11.71
N VAL A 115 1.87 8.89 -12.51
CA VAL A 115 1.86 8.72 -13.98
C VAL A 115 2.12 7.25 -14.33
N ASP A 116 2.72 6.50 -13.40
CA ASP A 116 3.14 5.11 -13.56
C ASP A 116 2.18 4.10 -12.91
N ALA A 117 1.03 4.55 -12.40
CA ALA A 117 0.10 3.65 -11.69
C ALA A 117 -0.44 2.51 -12.57
N ASP A 118 -0.60 2.78 -13.87
CA ASP A 118 -1.07 1.78 -14.82
C ASP A 118 0.00 0.70 -15.08
N LEU A 119 1.26 1.12 -15.21
CA LEU A 119 2.40 0.20 -15.35
C LEU A 119 2.62 -0.61 -14.06
N LEU A 120 2.36 0.01 -12.92
CA LEU A 120 2.48 -0.65 -11.62
C LEU A 120 1.49 -1.82 -11.48
N LEU A 121 0.25 -1.69 -12.02
CA LEU A 121 -0.72 -2.79 -12.00
C LEU A 121 -0.22 -4.01 -12.76
N GLN A 122 0.33 -3.82 -13.97
CA GLN A 122 0.89 -4.92 -14.76
C GLN A 122 2.02 -5.62 -14.00
N THR A 123 2.99 -4.87 -13.48
CA THR A 123 4.10 -5.44 -12.70
C THR A 123 3.60 -6.17 -11.46
N ALA A 124 2.57 -5.64 -10.80
CA ALA A 124 1.95 -6.28 -9.65
C ALA A 124 1.29 -7.62 -10.00
N GLN A 125 0.60 -7.70 -11.15
CA GLN A 125 0.02 -8.97 -11.64
C GLN A 125 1.10 -10.02 -11.97
N GLU A 126 2.22 -9.61 -12.53
CA GLU A 126 3.35 -10.52 -12.82
C GLU A 126 4.06 -11.00 -11.54
N CYS A 127 3.99 -10.20 -10.47
CA CYS A 127 4.64 -10.50 -9.19
C CYS A 127 3.75 -11.31 -8.23
N ALA A 128 2.46 -10.99 -8.15
CA ALA A 128 1.56 -11.62 -7.19
C ALA A 128 1.33 -13.10 -7.53
N GLN A 129 1.43 -13.99 -6.54
CA GLN A 129 1.15 -15.42 -6.76
C GLN A 129 -0.34 -15.71 -6.91
N LYS A 130 -1.21 -14.97 -6.21
CA LYS A 130 -2.66 -15.25 -6.17
C LYS A 130 -3.51 -14.12 -6.69
N ARG A 131 -3.21 -12.87 -6.28
CA ARG A 131 -4.05 -11.73 -6.66
C ARG A 131 -3.37 -10.39 -6.44
N VAL A 132 -3.86 -9.39 -7.17
CA VAL A 132 -3.63 -7.97 -6.88
C VAL A 132 -4.93 -7.36 -6.34
N VAL A 133 -4.81 -6.54 -5.30
CA VAL A 133 -5.93 -5.79 -4.72
C VAL A 133 -5.63 -4.30 -4.83
N VAL A 134 -6.49 -3.58 -5.54
CA VAL A 134 -6.34 -2.14 -5.75
C VAL A 134 -7.44 -1.40 -5.02
N LYS A 135 -7.09 -0.55 -4.06
CA LYS A 135 -8.03 0.33 -3.39
C LYS A 135 -8.27 1.58 -4.23
N ARG A 136 -9.52 1.93 -4.45
CA ARG A 136 -9.95 3.09 -5.24
C ARG A 136 -11.10 3.83 -4.57
N PRO A 137 -11.24 5.14 -4.78
CA PRO A 137 -12.52 5.81 -4.54
C PRO A 137 -13.63 5.14 -5.35
N ARG A 138 -14.85 5.02 -4.79
CA ARG A 138 -15.98 4.33 -5.46
C ARG A 138 -16.21 4.80 -6.90
N ILE A 139 -16.06 6.11 -7.16
CA ILE A 139 -16.34 6.75 -8.45
C ILE A 139 -15.13 6.77 -9.39
N ALA A 140 -13.96 6.30 -8.95
CA ALA A 140 -12.75 6.32 -9.79
C ALA A 140 -12.85 5.28 -10.90
N PRO A 141 -12.28 5.53 -12.09
CA PRO A 141 -12.17 4.50 -13.13
C PRO A 141 -11.30 3.35 -12.65
N PHE A 142 -11.40 2.20 -13.29
CA PHE A 142 -10.48 1.09 -13.04
C PHE A 142 -9.04 1.48 -13.37
N LEU A 143 -8.09 0.95 -12.61
CA LEU A 143 -6.67 1.22 -12.83
C LEU A 143 -6.25 0.66 -14.19
N ALA A 144 -5.49 1.41 -14.96
CA ALA A 144 -5.11 1.07 -16.35
C ALA A 144 -6.31 0.81 -17.29
N GLY A 145 -7.54 1.18 -16.90
CA GLY A 145 -8.75 0.82 -17.65
C GLY A 145 -9.06 -0.67 -17.67
N LEU A 146 -8.36 -1.48 -16.88
CA LEU A 146 -8.55 -2.94 -16.82
C LEU A 146 -9.69 -3.29 -15.87
N GLU A 147 -10.64 -4.08 -16.35
CA GLU A 147 -11.74 -4.58 -15.54
C GLU A 147 -11.24 -5.65 -14.55
N PRO A 148 -11.53 -5.51 -13.25
CA PRO A 148 -11.15 -6.53 -12.26
C PRO A 148 -12.03 -7.77 -12.36
N ASN A 149 -11.56 -8.91 -11.82
CA ASN A 149 -12.38 -10.11 -11.73
C ASN A 149 -13.62 -9.91 -10.86
N TYR A 150 -13.49 -9.11 -9.79
CA TYR A 150 -14.62 -8.67 -8.97
C TYR A 150 -14.24 -7.42 -8.16
N THR A 151 -15.24 -6.73 -7.64
CA THR A 151 -15.07 -5.57 -6.76
C THR A 151 -15.73 -5.81 -5.40
N LEU A 152 -15.12 -5.26 -4.35
CA LEU A 152 -15.72 -5.19 -3.02
C LEU A 152 -15.97 -3.73 -2.68
N GLU A 153 -17.24 -3.34 -2.58
CA GLU A 153 -17.61 -1.96 -2.31
C GLU A 153 -17.69 -1.67 -0.81
N GLY A 154 -16.99 -0.65 -0.36
CA GLY A 154 -17.13 -0.02 0.93
C GLY A 154 -17.98 1.25 0.86
N ARG A 155 -18.07 1.97 1.97
CA ARG A 155 -18.86 3.21 2.05
C ARG A 155 -18.32 4.33 1.15
N SER A 156 -17.01 4.54 1.13
CA SER A 156 -16.33 5.60 0.36
C SER A 156 -15.34 5.06 -0.66
N ASN A 157 -14.84 3.87 -0.45
CA ASN A 157 -13.86 3.19 -1.28
C ASN A 157 -14.44 1.90 -1.85
N ARG A 158 -13.80 1.38 -2.88
CA ARG A 158 -13.96 0.01 -3.35
C ARG A 158 -12.59 -0.64 -3.48
N TYR A 159 -12.56 -1.97 -3.47
CA TYR A 159 -11.38 -2.77 -3.73
C TYR A 159 -11.59 -3.54 -5.02
N ASP A 160 -10.78 -3.25 -6.02
CA ASP A 160 -10.77 -3.94 -7.32
C ASP A 160 -9.81 -5.13 -7.19
N VAL A 161 -10.28 -6.35 -7.46
CA VAL A 161 -9.49 -7.57 -7.26
C VAL A 161 -9.21 -8.23 -8.60
N TYR A 162 -7.94 -8.42 -8.89
CA TYR A 162 -7.42 -9.09 -10.07
C TYR A 162 -6.79 -10.42 -9.65
N LEU A 163 -7.35 -11.54 -10.13
CA LEU A 163 -6.88 -12.88 -9.80
C LEU A 163 -5.78 -13.32 -10.75
N ASN A 164 -4.76 -13.97 -10.20
CA ASN A 164 -3.76 -14.69 -10.97
C ASN A 164 -4.13 -16.19 -10.97
N HIS A 165 -4.01 -16.81 -12.13
CA HIS A 165 -4.30 -18.23 -12.36
C HIS A 165 -3.04 -19.06 -12.39
#